data_2f183baf6076eaab2e27b0c3e3e3fa64
#
_entry.id   2f183baf6076eaab2e27b0c3e3e3fa64
#
_cell.length_a   1.000
_cell.length_b   1.000
_cell.length_c   1.000
_cell.angle_alpha   90.00
_cell.angle_beta   90.00
_cell.angle_gamma   90.00
#
_symmetry.space_group_name_H-M   'P 1'
#
loop_
_entity.id
_entity.type
_entity.pdbx_description
1 polymer ?
#
loop_
_entity_poly.entity_id
_entity_poly.type
_entity_poly.pdbx_seq_one_letter_code
_entity_poly.pdbx_strand_id
1 'polypeptide(L)'
;MIICFSGTGNTLSVARQLSGLLTGENIVMLEGDTLLRPENFSLTPAPRNIIWAFPTYSWGMPPVVARFIRQIPSNPAFDSAVHWMLTTCGDDIGMTDRRWRRIIRSRGWKAADAFSVIMPNTYTLMKGFDVDDENTAARKLNAMPEQVKAIAARISDAGAAPLPLLVRGAWPRIKSSVIRPLFER
;
A
#
# COMPACT_ATOMS: atom_id res chain seq x y z
N MET A 1 2.98 7.95 -10.73
CA MET A 1 2.12 6.81 -11.11
C MET A 1 1.74 6.01 -9.87
N ILE A 2 0.50 5.55 -9.76
CA ILE A 2 0.02 4.71 -8.66
C ILE A 2 -0.25 3.31 -9.21
N ILE A 3 0.44 2.29 -8.69
CA ILE A 3 0.20 0.88 -9.00
C ILE A 3 -0.64 0.30 -7.86
N CYS A 4 -1.90 -0.03 -8.14
CA CYS A 4 -2.91 -0.31 -7.13
C CYS A 4 -3.44 -1.74 -7.19
N PHE A 5 -3.35 -2.46 -6.07
CA PHE A 5 -4.09 -3.69 -5.81
C PHE A 5 -5.17 -3.41 -4.76
N SER A 6 -6.42 -3.76 -5.04
CA SER A 6 -7.54 -3.52 -4.14
C SER A 6 -8.54 -4.68 -4.18
N GLY A 7 -8.75 -5.35 -3.04
CA GLY A 7 -9.71 -6.46 -2.94
C GLY A 7 -11.15 -5.98 -2.74
N THR A 8 -11.38 -5.04 -1.83
CA THR A 8 -12.73 -4.59 -1.41
C THR A 8 -13.04 -3.12 -1.73
N GLY A 9 -12.16 -2.45 -2.49
CA GLY A 9 -12.36 -1.05 -2.90
C GLY A 9 -11.70 -0.01 -1.99
N ASN A 10 -11.39 -0.29 -0.74
CA ASN A 10 -10.79 0.67 0.20
C ASN A 10 -9.49 1.28 -0.34
N THR A 11 -8.57 0.44 -0.79
CA THR A 11 -7.28 0.92 -1.34
C THR A 11 -7.48 1.73 -2.62
N LEU A 12 -8.39 1.32 -3.49
CA LEU A 12 -8.71 2.06 -4.72
C LEU A 12 -9.31 3.43 -4.42
N SER A 13 -10.18 3.53 -3.40
CA SER A 13 -10.75 4.82 -2.96
C SER A 13 -9.65 5.79 -2.51
N VAL A 14 -8.72 5.30 -1.68
CA VAL A 14 -7.56 6.09 -1.23
C VAL A 14 -6.64 6.47 -2.40
N ALA A 15 -6.37 5.54 -3.33
CA ALA A 15 -5.55 5.79 -4.50
C ALA A 15 -6.15 6.84 -5.43
N ARG A 16 -7.48 6.83 -5.65
CA ARG A 16 -8.19 7.84 -6.45
C ARG A 16 -8.09 9.23 -5.84
N GLN A 17 -8.29 9.35 -4.54
CA GLN A 17 -8.17 10.63 -3.88
C GLN A 17 -6.72 11.16 -3.91
N LEU A 18 -5.74 10.29 -3.67
CA LEU A 18 -4.32 10.66 -3.77
C LEU A 18 -3.95 11.09 -5.19
N SER A 19 -4.43 10.38 -6.22
CA SER A 19 -4.24 10.75 -7.63
C SER A 19 -4.72 12.16 -7.93
N GLY A 20 -5.94 12.51 -7.48
CA GLY A 20 -6.48 13.86 -7.65
C GLY A 20 -5.63 14.96 -6.99
N LEU A 21 -5.06 14.67 -5.83
CA LEU A 21 -4.19 15.62 -5.10
C LEU A 21 -2.79 15.74 -5.70
N LEU A 22 -2.31 14.73 -6.42
CA LEU A 22 -1.02 14.69 -7.10
C LEU A 22 -1.14 15.09 -8.59
N THR A 23 -2.08 15.97 -8.94
CA THR A 23 -2.29 16.47 -10.31
C THR A 23 -2.64 15.41 -11.35
N GLY A 24 -3.45 14.42 -10.94
CA GLY A 24 -3.97 13.40 -11.86
C GLY A 24 -3.01 12.27 -12.19
N GLU A 25 -2.19 11.86 -11.22
CA GLU A 25 -1.32 10.68 -11.38
C GLU A 25 -2.11 9.45 -11.85
N ASN A 26 -1.64 8.80 -12.92
CA ASN A 26 -2.31 7.62 -13.46
C ASN A 26 -2.34 6.47 -12.44
N ILE A 27 -3.49 5.79 -12.37
CA ILE A 27 -3.67 4.58 -11.58
C ILE A 27 -3.66 3.36 -12.49
N VAL A 28 -2.74 2.45 -12.26
CA VAL A 28 -2.69 1.14 -12.92
C VAL A 28 -3.16 0.09 -11.93
N MET A 29 -4.24 -0.61 -12.28
CA MET A 29 -4.79 -1.67 -11.44
C MET A 29 -4.01 -2.97 -11.62
N LEU A 30 -3.63 -3.59 -10.49
CA LEU A 30 -3.08 -4.93 -10.46
C LEU A 30 -4.24 -5.95 -10.33
N GLU A 31 -4.76 -6.37 -11.46
CA GLU A 31 -5.86 -7.33 -11.56
C GLU A 31 -5.73 -8.17 -12.84
N GLY A 32 -6.46 -9.29 -12.90
CA GLY A 32 -6.47 -10.14 -14.09
C GLY A 32 -5.09 -10.51 -14.60
N ASP A 33 -4.90 -10.38 -15.91
CA ASP A 33 -3.65 -10.72 -16.59
C ASP A 33 -2.47 -9.87 -16.12
N THR A 34 -2.68 -8.59 -15.81
CA THR A 34 -1.62 -7.72 -15.30
C THR A 34 -1.00 -8.28 -14.03
N LEU A 35 -1.82 -8.80 -13.12
CA LEU A 35 -1.37 -9.37 -11.85
C LEU A 35 -0.76 -10.76 -12.01
N LEU A 36 -1.32 -11.55 -12.95
CA LEU A 36 -0.93 -12.95 -13.14
C LEU A 36 0.33 -13.09 -14.00
N ARG A 37 0.59 -12.13 -14.89
CA ARG A 37 1.70 -12.13 -15.86
C ARG A 37 2.61 -10.92 -15.69
N PRO A 38 3.32 -10.80 -14.57
CA PRO A 38 4.18 -9.66 -14.28
C PRO A 38 5.29 -9.49 -15.33
N GLU A 39 5.66 -10.55 -16.05
CA GLU A 39 6.63 -10.51 -17.14
C GLU A 39 6.22 -9.64 -18.33
N ASN A 40 4.93 -9.40 -18.51
CA ASN A 40 4.39 -8.54 -19.56
C ASN A 40 4.20 -7.08 -19.10
N PHE A 41 4.49 -6.78 -17.84
CA PHE A 41 4.24 -5.47 -17.29
C PHE A 41 5.34 -4.47 -17.65
N SER A 42 4.96 -3.37 -18.25
CA SER A 42 5.86 -2.27 -18.61
C SER A 42 5.22 -0.92 -18.29
N LEU A 43 6.07 0.08 -18.11
CA LEU A 43 5.66 1.46 -17.87
C LEU A 43 6.23 2.37 -18.96
N THR A 44 5.35 3.10 -19.63
CA THR A 44 5.72 4.09 -20.64
C THR A 44 4.71 5.25 -20.55
N PRO A 45 5.15 6.50 -20.39
CA PRO A 45 6.53 6.95 -20.13
C PRO A 45 7.01 6.57 -18.70
N ALA A 46 8.33 6.63 -18.47
CA ALA A 46 8.94 6.36 -17.17
C ALA A 46 8.47 7.39 -16.13
N PRO A 47 7.82 6.97 -15.02
CA PRO A 47 7.36 7.87 -13.99
C PRO A 47 8.50 8.27 -13.05
N ARG A 48 8.48 9.52 -12.55
CA ARG A 48 9.41 9.96 -11.50
C ARG A 48 9.15 9.25 -10.17
N ASN A 49 7.88 9.04 -9.84
CA ASN A 49 7.43 8.40 -8.62
C ASN A 49 6.54 7.20 -8.93
N ILE A 50 6.76 6.09 -8.23
CA ILE A 50 5.89 4.91 -8.24
C ILE A 50 5.35 4.70 -6.83
N ILE A 51 4.04 4.76 -6.69
CA ILE A 51 3.33 4.56 -5.43
C ILE A 51 2.70 3.17 -5.47
N TRP A 52 3.20 2.25 -4.65
CA TRP A 52 2.64 0.91 -4.49
C TRP A 52 1.50 0.96 -3.49
N ALA A 53 0.26 0.93 -3.99
CA ALA A 53 -0.95 0.99 -3.19
C ALA A 53 -1.55 -0.43 -3.04
N PHE A 54 -1.70 -0.93 -1.79
CA PHE A 54 -2.25 -2.25 -1.51
C PHE A 54 -2.83 -2.32 -0.10
N PRO A 55 -3.79 -3.24 0.18
CA PRO A 55 -4.29 -3.46 1.53
C PRO A 55 -3.28 -4.24 2.38
N THR A 56 -3.31 -4.04 3.68
CA THR A 56 -2.62 -4.90 4.63
C THR A 56 -3.48 -6.14 4.90
N TYR A 57 -2.94 -7.33 4.61
CA TYR A 57 -3.56 -8.61 4.94
C TYR A 57 -2.76 -9.29 6.05
N SER A 58 -3.42 -9.57 7.16
CA SER A 58 -2.80 -10.23 8.31
C SER A 58 -1.42 -9.62 8.66
N TRP A 59 -1.38 -8.31 8.88
CA TRP A 59 -0.16 -7.54 9.19
C TRP A 59 0.97 -7.67 8.18
N GLY A 60 0.63 -7.74 6.91
CA GLY A 60 1.63 -7.79 5.85
C GLY A 60 1.09 -7.46 4.46
N MET A 61 2.01 -7.31 3.53
CA MET A 61 1.71 -7.15 2.11
C MET A 61 1.02 -8.41 1.57
N PRO A 62 -0.01 -8.30 0.72
CA PRO A 62 -0.59 -9.44 0.02
C PRO A 62 0.49 -10.25 -0.72
N PRO A 63 0.53 -11.58 -0.57
CA PRO A 63 1.55 -12.42 -1.23
C PRO A 63 1.63 -12.22 -2.74
N VAL A 64 0.48 -12.03 -3.37
CA VAL A 64 0.36 -11.80 -4.82
C VAL A 64 1.05 -10.51 -5.26
N VAL A 65 0.92 -9.41 -4.47
CA VAL A 65 1.60 -8.14 -4.74
C VAL A 65 3.11 -8.29 -4.53
N ALA A 66 3.51 -8.98 -3.46
CA ALA A 66 4.92 -9.23 -3.20
C ALA A 66 5.59 -10.07 -4.31
N ARG A 67 4.87 -11.07 -4.84
CA ARG A 67 5.29 -11.87 -6.00
C ARG A 67 5.43 -11.00 -7.24
N PHE A 68 4.40 -10.21 -7.55
CA PHE A 68 4.39 -9.31 -8.69
C PHE A 68 5.62 -8.39 -8.71
N ILE A 69 5.90 -7.67 -7.61
CA ILE A 69 7.06 -6.77 -7.51
C ILE A 69 8.38 -7.52 -7.75
N ARG A 70 8.52 -8.76 -7.27
CA ARG A 70 9.73 -9.55 -7.47
C ARG A 70 9.91 -10.04 -8.91
N GLN A 71 8.83 -10.27 -9.63
CA GLN A 71 8.82 -10.90 -10.95
C GLN A 71 8.74 -9.91 -12.12
N ILE A 72 8.42 -8.64 -11.89
CA ILE A 72 8.47 -7.61 -12.95
C ILE A 72 9.87 -7.64 -13.60
N PRO A 73 9.97 -7.63 -14.93
CA PRO A 73 11.25 -7.54 -15.64
C PRO A 73 12.04 -6.29 -15.24
N SER A 74 13.35 -6.36 -15.34
CA SER A 74 14.19 -5.17 -15.21
C SER A 74 13.82 -4.16 -16.28
N ASN A 75 13.58 -2.92 -15.88
CA ASN A 75 13.15 -1.86 -16.78
C ASN A 75 13.63 -0.51 -16.23
N PRO A 76 14.32 0.30 -17.04
CA PRO A 76 14.81 1.61 -16.62
C PRO A 76 13.74 2.52 -15.98
N ALA A 77 12.47 2.34 -16.34
CA ALA A 77 11.37 3.09 -15.77
C ALA A 77 11.16 2.80 -14.27
N PHE A 78 11.45 1.58 -13.82
CA PHE A 78 11.44 1.24 -12.40
C PHE A 78 12.74 1.63 -11.69
N ASP A 79 13.87 1.43 -12.36
CA ASP A 79 15.20 1.64 -11.79
C ASP A 79 15.46 3.12 -11.47
N SER A 80 14.95 4.02 -12.32
CA SER A 80 15.08 5.48 -12.15
C SER A 80 14.06 6.11 -11.21
N ALA A 81 12.95 5.42 -10.95
CA ALA A 81 11.85 5.95 -10.14
C ALA A 81 12.16 5.94 -8.63
N VAL A 82 11.51 6.83 -7.91
CA VAL A 82 11.42 6.77 -6.44
C VAL A 82 10.18 5.99 -6.04
N HIS A 83 10.34 4.95 -5.21
CA HIS A 83 9.26 4.06 -4.82
C HIS A 83 8.72 4.41 -3.44
N TRP A 84 7.41 4.54 -3.36
CA TRP A 84 6.64 4.85 -2.16
C TRP A 84 5.69 3.70 -1.83
N MET A 85 5.40 3.49 -0.57
CA MET A 85 4.38 2.54 -0.12
C MET A 85 3.16 3.30 0.39
N LEU A 86 1.98 2.92 -0.11
CA LEU A 86 0.69 3.31 0.44
C LEU A 86 -0.07 2.03 0.78
N THR A 87 -0.42 1.83 2.05
CA THR A 87 -1.24 0.67 2.43
C THR A 87 -2.48 1.10 3.20
N THR A 88 -3.58 0.39 2.98
CA THR A 88 -4.79 0.54 3.80
C THR A 88 -4.87 -0.60 4.80
N CYS A 89 -5.40 -0.33 6.00
CA CYS A 89 -5.60 -1.33 7.05
C CYS A 89 -6.81 -0.96 7.92
N GLY A 90 -7.38 -1.94 8.59
CA GLY A 90 -8.44 -1.70 9.58
C GLY A 90 -7.92 -0.98 10.82
N ASP A 91 -6.79 -1.43 11.35
CA ASP A 91 -6.22 -0.90 12.59
C ASP A 91 -4.72 -0.60 12.46
N ASP A 92 -3.90 -1.59 12.08
CA ASP A 92 -2.45 -1.43 11.99
C ASP A 92 -1.84 -2.33 10.89
N ILE A 93 -0.59 -2.03 10.55
CA ILE A 93 0.12 -2.72 9.47
C ILE A 93 1.19 -3.71 9.95
N GLY A 94 1.44 -3.81 11.25
CA GLY A 94 2.58 -4.57 11.75
C GLY A 94 3.92 -4.10 11.16
N MET A 95 4.65 -5.02 10.53
CA MET A 95 5.96 -4.74 9.92
C MET A 95 5.90 -4.74 8.39
N THR A 96 4.76 -4.43 7.79
CA THR A 96 4.54 -4.41 6.33
C THR A 96 5.53 -3.50 5.62
N ASP A 97 5.78 -2.31 6.16
CA ASP A 97 6.72 -1.33 5.61
C ASP A 97 8.15 -1.87 5.52
N ARG A 98 8.63 -2.60 6.51
CA ARG A 98 9.98 -3.20 6.50
C ARG A 98 10.09 -4.31 5.47
N ARG A 99 9.04 -5.12 5.31
CA ARG A 99 8.98 -6.19 4.31
C ARG A 99 8.97 -5.60 2.90
N TRP A 100 8.14 -4.57 2.67
CA TRP A 100 8.09 -3.85 1.41
C TRP A 100 9.45 -3.23 1.07
N ARG A 101 10.08 -2.47 1.99
CA ARG A 101 11.41 -1.87 1.76
C ARG A 101 12.47 -2.91 1.41
N ARG A 102 12.42 -4.10 2.03
CA ARG A 102 13.34 -5.19 1.70
C ARG A 102 13.15 -5.66 0.26
N ILE A 103 11.92 -5.82 -0.21
CA ILE A 103 11.61 -6.22 -1.59
C ILE A 103 12.07 -5.15 -2.57
N ILE A 104 11.74 -3.88 -2.35
CA ILE A 104 12.15 -2.78 -3.23
C ILE A 104 13.69 -2.70 -3.32
N ARG A 105 14.38 -2.76 -2.20
CA ARG A 105 15.85 -2.73 -2.17
C ARG A 105 16.49 -3.95 -2.82
N SER A 106 15.89 -5.14 -2.71
CA SER A 106 16.39 -6.35 -3.39
C SER A 106 16.29 -6.28 -4.91
N ARG A 107 15.47 -5.36 -5.44
CA ARG A 107 15.39 -5.02 -6.87
C ARG A 107 16.38 -3.93 -7.28
N GLY A 108 17.17 -3.38 -6.37
CA GLY A 108 18.04 -2.23 -6.61
C GLY A 108 17.31 -0.89 -6.63
N TRP A 109 16.00 -0.87 -6.32
CA TRP A 109 15.18 0.34 -6.44
C TRP A 109 15.27 1.25 -5.23
N LYS A 110 15.06 2.56 -5.45
CA LYS A 110 15.11 3.59 -4.41
C LYS A 110 13.81 3.60 -3.60
N ALA A 111 13.82 3.04 -2.40
CA ALA A 111 12.70 3.09 -1.48
C ALA A 111 12.67 4.42 -0.71
N ALA A 112 11.61 5.18 -0.87
CA ALA A 112 11.30 6.40 -0.08
C ALA A 112 10.50 6.06 1.18
N ASP A 113 9.45 6.84 1.49
CA ASP A 113 8.63 6.62 2.68
C ASP A 113 7.52 5.60 2.46
N ALA A 114 6.93 5.20 3.57
CA ALA A 114 5.82 4.27 3.64
C ALA A 114 4.69 4.90 4.45
N PHE A 115 3.46 4.77 3.97
CA PHE A 115 2.27 5.37 4.54
C PHE A 115 1.20 4.32 4.79
N SER A 116 0.41 4.50 5.84
CA SER A 116 -0.80 3.72 6.10
C SER A 116 -2.00 4.64 6.27
N VAL A 117 -3.12 4.23 5.70
CA VAL A 117 -4.43 4.90 5.86
C VAL A 117 -5.37 3.93 6.55
N ILE A 118 -5.95 4.37 7.66
CA ILE A 118 -6.95 3.58 8.38
C ILE A 118 -8.27 3.66 7.63
N MET A 119 -8.79 2.49 7.24
CA MET A 119 -10.02 2.32 6.50
C MET A 119 -10.95 1.33 7.23
N PRO A 120 -12.24 1.32 6.93
CA PRO A 120 -13.14 0.35 7.52
C PRO A 120 -12.64 -1.08 7.36
N ASN A 121 -12.73 -1.85 8.45
CA ASN A 121 -12.41 -3.27 8.41
C ASN A 121 -13.49 -4.03 7.62
N THR A 122 -13.08 -4.81 6.63
CA THR A 122 -13.97 -5.60 5.76
C THR A 122 -13.71 -7.10 5.87
N TYR A 123 -12.98 -7.53 6.90
CA TYR A 123 -12.64 -8.92 7.12
C TYR A 123 -13.81 -9.65 7.79
N THR A 124 -14.26 -10.75 7.19
CA THR A 124 -15.46 -11.51 7.63
C THR A 124 -15.18 -12.98 7.94
N LEU A 125 -13.92 -13.45 7.80
CA LEU A 125 -13.61 -14.88 7.81
C LEU A 125 -13.30 -15.45 9.20
N MET A 126 -13.14 -14.61 10.23
CA MET A 126 -12.81 -15.07 11.58
C MET A 126 -13.64 -14.37 12.63
N LYS A 127 -14.27 -15.16 13.51
CA LYS A 127 -14.97 -14.65 14.68
C LYS A 127 -14.02 -13.81 15.56
N GLY A 128 -14.46 -12.61 15.93
CA GLY A 128 -13.65 -11.65 16.70
C GLY A 128 -12.79 -10.70 15.85
N PHE A 129 -12.85 -10.82 14.51
CA PHE A 129 -12.30 -9.87 13.55
C PHE A 129 -13.42 -9.40 12.62
N ASP A 130 -14.52 -8.97 13.20
CA ASP A 130 -15.72 -8.60 12.46
C ASP A 130 -15.52 -7.27 11.71
N VAL A 131 -16.40 -7.01 10.75
CA VAL A 131 -16.50 -5.69 10.10
C VAL A 131 -16.77 -4.62 11.15
N ASP A 132 -16.27 -3.42 10.91
CA ASP A 132 -16.58 -2.28 11.80
C ASP A 132 -18.08 -2.00 11.81
N ASP A 133 -18.60 -1.57 12.96
CA ASP A 133 -19.93 -0.99 13.05
C ASP A 133 -20.02 0.31 12.22
N GLU A 134 -21.26 0.76 11.92
CA GLU A 134 -21.50 1.92 11.05
C GLU A 134 -20.81 3.19 11.58
N ASN A 135 -20.80 3.43 12.89
CA ASN A 135 -20.20 4.62 13.50
C ASN A 135 -18.67 4.58 13.38
N THR A 136 -18.06 3.43 13.60
CA THR A 136 -16.63 3.22 13.46
C THR A 136 -16.20 3.35 11.99
N ALA A 137 -16.96 2.74 11.09
CA ALA A 137 -16.72 2.86 9.64
C ALA A 137 -16.82 4.31 9.17
N ALA A 138 -17.88 5.03 9.56
CA ALA A 138 -18.08 6.43 9.23
C ALA A 138 -16.94 7.32 9.75
N ARG A 139 -16.50 7.12 11.00
CA ARG A 139 -15.38 7.87 11.58
C ARG A 139 -14.08 7.63 10.78
N LYS A 140 -13.77 6.39 10.40
CA LYS A 140 -12.58 6.05 9.59
C LYS A 140 -12.65 6.69 8.20
N LEU A 141 -13.81 6.62 7.54
CA LEU A 141 -14.03 7.25 6.24
C LEU A 141 -13.90 8.78 6.29
N ASN A 142 -14.45 9.42 7.33
CA ASN A 142 -14.35 10.86 7.49
C ASN A 142 -12.92 11.34 7.80
N ALA A 143 -12.09 10.51 8.42
CA ALA A 143 -10.68 10.84 8.69
C ALA A 143 -9.75 10.60 7.49
N MET A 144 -10.15 9.82 6.51
CA MET A 144 -9.33 9.42 5.37
C MET A 144 -8.86 10.62 4.52
N PRO A 145 -9.68 11.62 4.17
CA PRO A 145 -9.26 12.73 3.33
C PRO A 145 -8.06 13.50 3.88
N GLU A 146 -8.03 13.78 5.17
CA GLU A 146 -6.92 14.51 5.79
C GLU A 146 -5.64 13.66 5.83
N GLN A 147 -5.74 12.35 6.07
CA GLN A 147 -4.60 11.46 5.98
C GLN A 147 -4.01 11.45 4.55
N VAL A 148 -4.86 11.36 3.52
CA VAL A 148 -4.42 11.33 2.12
C VAL A 148 -3.81 12.67 1.71
N LYS A 149 -4.36 13.79 2.17
CA LYS A 149 -3.82 15.14 1.94
C LYS A 149 -2.41 15.30 2.51
N ALA A 150 -2.19 14.81 3.74
CA ALA A 150 -0.87 14.82 4.36
C ALA A 150 0.14 13.93 3.59
N ILE A 151 -0.31 12.78 3.07
CA ILE A 151 0.51 11.90 2.23
C ILE A 151 0.87 12.59 0.91
N ALA A 152 -0.10 13.23 0.26
CA ALA A 152 0.14 13.98 -0.98
C ALA A 152 1.19 15.09 -0.79
N ALA A 153 1.07 15.87 0.27
CA ALA A 153 2.03 16.91 0.62
C ALA A 153 3.45 16.33 0.79
N ARG A 154 3.58 15.19 1.48
CA ARG A 154 4.87 14.53 1.70
C ARG A 154 5.49 13.97 0.41
N ILE A 155 4.69 13.48 -0.52
CA ILE A 155 5.18 12.99 -1.82
C ILE A 155 5.61 14.15 -2.72
N SER A 156 4.88 15.27 -2.67
CA SER A 156 5.18 16.47 -3.47
C SER A 156 6.40 17.22 -2.94
N ASP A 157 6.57 17.27 -1.63
CA ASP A 157 7.71 17.91 -0.94
C ASP A 157 8.34 16.95 0.07
N ALA A 158 9.48 16.37 -0.31
CA ALA A 158 10.25 15.47 0.55
C ALA A 158 10.81 16.16 1.82
N GLY A 159 10.82 17.49 1.87
CA GLY A 159 11.20 18.30 3.04
C GLY A 159 10.07 18.55 4.03
N ALA A 160 8.82 18.26 3.68
CA ALA A 160 7.69 18.41 4.60
C ALA A 160 7.88 17.58 5.87
N ALA A 161 7.50 18.16 7.02
CA ALA A 161 7.70 17.55 8.33
C ALA A 161 7.11 16.12 8.38
N PRO A 162 7.80 15.15 8.98
CA PRO A 162 7.30 13.79 9.08
C PRO A 162 6.10 13.76 10.04
N LEU A 163 4.91 13.68 9.49
CA LEU A 163 3.76 13.26 10.26
C LEU A 163 3.86 11.74 10.49
N PRO A 164 3.36 11.22 11.64
CA PRO A 164 3.28 9.77 11.86
C PRO A 164 2.22 9.16 10.94
N LEU A 165 2.53 9.09 9.63
CA LEU A 165 1.64 8.55 8.60
C LEU A 165 1.75 7.02 8.49
N LEU A 166 2.26 6.38 9.54
CA LEU A 166 2.47 4.93 9.57
C LEU A 166 2.07 4.35 10.92
N VAL A 167 1.00 3.56 10.95
CA VAL A 167 0.48 2.93 12.16
C VAL A 167 0.90 1.46 12.22
N ARG A 168 1.92 1.14 13.02
CA ARG A 168 2.39 -0.25 13.20
C ARG A 168 1.64 -1.03 14.28
N GLY A 169 0.92 -0.33 15.15
CA GLY A 169 0.21 -0.94 16.28
C GLY A 169 1.13 -1.48 17.36
N ALA A 170 0.51 -2.16 18.35
CA ALA A 170 1.24 -2.85 19.41
C ALA A 170 1.81 -4.19 18.89
N TRP A 171 3.00 -4.57 19.40
CA TRP A 171 3.65 -5.86 19.13
C TRP A 171 3.85 -6.18 17.63
N PRO A 172 4.29 -5.23 16.79
CA PRO A 172 4.27 -5.37 15.34
C PRO A 172 5.16 -6.52 14.83
N ARG A 173 6.24 -6.83 15.56
CA ARG A 173 7.11 -7.96 15.22
C ARG A 173 6.42 -9.30 15.44
N ILE A 174 5.71 -9.47 16.56
CA ILE A 174 4.99 -10.70 16.89
C ILE A 174 3.88 -10.93 15.87
N LYS A 175 3.06 -9.92 15.61
CA LYS A 175 1.99 -9.98 14.60
C LYS A 175 2.51 -10.41 13.23
N SER A 176 3.57 -9.79 12.75
CA SER A 176 4.08 -10.04 11.40
C SER A 176 4.98 -11.29 11.27
N SER A 177 5.57 -11.79 12.34
CA SER A 177 6.55 -12.90 12.27
C SER A 177 6.06 -14.19 12.90
N VAL A 178 5.12 -14.14 13.83
CA VAL A 178 4.57 -15.29 14.54
C VAL A 178 3.13 -15.55 14.14
N ILE A 179 2.27 -14.53 14.20
CA ILE A 179 0.84 -14.70 13.97
C ILE A 179 0.54 -14.83 12.47
N ARG A 180 1.08 -13.94 11.65
CA ARG A 180 0.86 -13.95 10.20
C ARG A 180 1.10 -15.30 9.51
N PRO A 181 2.19 -16.05 9.76
CA PRO A 181 2.42 -17.36 9.10
C PRO A 181 1.31 -18.38 9.34
N LEU A 182 0.49 -18.21 10.39
CA LEU A 182 -0.66 -19.07 10.66
C LEU A 182 -1.82 -18.80 9.69
N PHE A 183 -1.86 -17.61 9.08
CA PHE A 183 -2.88 -17.20 8.11
C PHE A 183 -2.42 -17.40 6.65
N GLU A 184 -1.17 -17.69 6.41
CA GLU A 184 -0.60 -17.92 5.07
C GLU A 184 -0.56 -19.41 4.69
N ARG A 185 -1.09 -20.30 5.57
CA ARG A 185 -1.24 -21.74 5.33
C ARG A 185 -2.64 -22.06 4.79
#